data_2e5b00b890d5e4d4e36b307b7f6cd452
#
_entry.id   2e5b00b890d5e4d4e36b307b7f6cd452
#
_cell.length_a   1.000
_cell.length_b   1.000
_cell.length_c   1.000
_cell.angle_alpha   90.00
_cell.angle_beta   90.00
_cell.angle_gamma   90.00
#
_symmetry.space_group_name_H-M   'P 1'
#
loop_
_entity.id
_entity.type
_entity.pdbx_description
1 polymer ?
#
loop_
_entity_poly.entity_id
_entity_poly.type
_entity_poly.pdbx_seq_one_letter_code
_entity_poly.pdbx_strand_id
1 'polypeptide(L)'
;MRTSERASPSSKTSERVPFLQGILNWRPATDGRVVLLAVVAIYFAVVALARTVWRFDLWPILGVPSGPSLFFDARNLTAAWECSRGGYDPLYENPCDPWGRPLMYLRPWLVFAPLGLDQSHTFALGVMLIGAVFVVFSLLVGRVPLGTGLVLALAACSPSVMFALERGNMDVALFLLVTLAVLLWRTFPIQASVVSPILVVLAASAKLYPVVALPAFVLTRSRLASRTAIACLVVFAIYCVYSFRDIVHVADIATQGQEFSYGARILPAHIYHQIGADRWAGPAAVKQALAAFPLAVLAAFIVFVVRTRLGPHSGATDDGPAATASLLGLHIGALIYLGTFAAANNFDYRLVFLLLVLPQLTTWARDGAHRLSSLAAVNVVAMLVLLWVGSLSQQLRLWDELASWVVAGLLTALLAATLPSAESIRASLFGRAERPVAP
;
A
#
# COMPACT_ATOMS: atom_id res chain seq x y z
N MET A 1 31.71 34.31 54.40
CA MET A 1 31.01 33.01 54.42
C MET A 1 30.26 32.85 53.12
N ARG A 2 30.77 32.05 52.16
CA ARG A 2 30.10 31.72 50.91
C ARG A 2 29.70 30.23 51.01
N THR A 3 28.40 29.99 51.06
CA THR A 3 27.82 28.65 51.05
C THR A 3 27.81 28.13 49.63
N SER A 4 28.58 27.05 49.34
CA SER A 4 28.58 26.35 48.09
C SER A 4 27.37 25.41 48.03
N GLU A 5 26.41 25.69 47.15
CA GLU A 5 25.35 24.78 46.77
C GLU A 5 25.95 23.64 45.91
N ARG A 6 25.90 22.41 46.43
CA ARG A 6 26.20 21.19 45.68
C ARG A 6 25.06 20.89 44.76
N ALA A 7 25.32 20.96 43.44
CA ALA A 7 24.40 20.44 42.41
C ALA A 7 24.25 18.93 42.59
N SER A 8 23.02 18.49 42.77
CA SER A 8 22.59 17.09 42.75
C SER A 8 22.76 16.48 41.36
N PRO A 9 23.29 15.24 41.21
CA PRO A 9 23.39 14.60 39.93
C PRO A 9 22.00 14.24 39.40
N SER A 10 21.65 14.79 38.24
CA SER A 10 20.41 14.47 37.51
C SER A 10 20.38 12.98 37.19
N SER A 11 19.41 12.27 37.76
CA SER A 11 19.12 10.88 37.42
C SER A 11 18.74 10.84 35.91
N LYS A 12 19.62 10.22 35.11
CA LYS A 12 19.25 9.82 33.72
C LYS A 12 18.11 8.83 33.84
N THR A 13 16.88 9.33 33.72
CA THR A 13 15.72 8.48 33.48
C THR A 13 15.95 7.76 32.15
N SER A 14 16.12 6.46 32.22
CA SER A 14 16.13 5.54 31.09
C SER A 14 14.88 5.83 30.25
N GLU A 15 15.04 6.45 29.09
CA GLU A 15 13.98 6.60 28.10
C GLU A 15 13.56 5.20 27.64
N ARG A 16 12.60 4.61 28.35
CA ARG A 16 11.95 3.37 27.90
C ARG A 16 11.25 3.66 26.60
N VAL A 17 11.59 2.90 25.55
CA VAL A 17 11.05 3.00 24.22
C VAL A 17 9.51 3.00 24.29
N PRO A 18 8.80 4.06 23.86
CA PRO A 18 7.34 4.20 24.00
C PRO A 18 6.53 3.04 23.42
N PHE A 19 7.10 2.35 22.43
CA PHE A 19 6.53 1.16 21.80
C PHE A 19 6.38 -0.01 22.77
N LEU A 20 7.39 -0.29 23.59
CA LEU A 20 7.34 -1.39 24.57
C LEU A 20 6.33 -1.11 25.69
N GLN A 21 6.19 0.16 26.11
CA GLN A 21 5.17 0.54 27.10
C GLN A 21 3.74 0.36 26.53
N GLY A 22 3.53 0.58 25.24
CA GLY A 22 2.25 0.33 24.57
C GLY A 22 1.85 -1.16 24.58
N ILE A 23 2.83 -2.07 24.46
CA ILE A 23 2.59 -3.52 24.54
C ILE A 23 2.32 -3.95 25.98
N LEU A 24 3.12 -3.47 26.94
CA LEU A 24 3.01 -3.83 28.35
C LEU A 24 1.72 -3.36 29.02
N ASN A 25 1.10 -2.27 28.53
CA ASN A 25 -0.16 -1.73 29.05
C ASN A 25 -1.39 -2.19 28.26
N TRP A 26 -1.32 -3.30 27.56
CA TRP A 26 -2.42 -3.81 26.74
C TRP A 26 -3.63 -4.21 27.62
N ARG A 27 -4.79 -3.58 27.35
CA ARG A 27 -6.09 -3.93 27.96
C ARG A 27 -7.00 -4.51 26.88
N PRO A 28 -7.05 -5.86 26.76
CA PRO A 28 -7.74 -6.53 25.64
C PRO A 28 -9.22 -6.18 25.53
N ALA A 29 -9.91 -6.02 26.65
CA ALA A 29 -11.37 -5.79 26.67
C ALA A 29 -11.83 -4.47 26.02
N THR A 30 -10.92 -3.50 25.80
CA THR A 30 -11.26 -2.19 25.24
C THR A 30 -10.45 -1.87 23.99
N ASP A 31 -9.60 -2.76 23.51
CA ASP A 31 -8.75 -2.56 22.35
C ASP A 31 -9.33 -3.22 21.10
N GLY A 32 -9.74 -2.41 20.13
CA GLY A 32 -10.33 -2.88 18.87
C GLY A 32 -9.39 -3.75 18.03
N ARG A 33 -8.07 -3.78 18.31
CA ARG A 33 -7.15 -4.74 17.69
C ARG A 33 -7.51 -6.18 18.02
N VAL A 34 -8.08 -6.42 19.21
CA VAL A 34 -8.56 -7.76 19.59
C VAL A 34 -9.72 -8.18 18.68
N VAL A 35 -10.64 -7.26 18.37
CA VAL A 35 -11.74 -7.51 17.42
C VAL A 35 -11.17 -7.81 16.04
N LEU A 36 -10.25 -6.99 15.55
CA LEU A 36 -9.56 -7.20 14.26
C LEU A 36 -8.95 -8.60 14.21
N LEU A 37 -8.08 -8.94 15.17
CA LEU A 37 -7.38 -10.22 15.17
C LEU A 37 -8.32 -11.42 15.40
N ALA A 38 -9.35 -11.27 16.23
CA ALA A 38 -10.35 -12.32 16.46
C ALA A 38 -11.16 -12.60 15.20
N VAL A 39 -11.64 -11.57 14.50
CA VAL A 39 -12.41 -11.73 13.24
C VAL A 39 -11.53 -12.40 12.18
N VAL A 40 -10.28 -11.97 12.03
CA VAL A 40 -9.33 -12.61 11.11
C VAL A 40 -9.07 -14.07 11.48
N ALA A 41 -8.84 -14.36 12.77
CA ALA A 41 -8.60 -15.73 13.21
C ALA A 41 -9.83 -16.64 12.96
N ILE A 42 -11.03 -16.14 13.23
CA ILE A 42 -12.28 -16.86 12.94
C ILE A 42 -12.42 -17.09 11.43
N TYR A 43 -12.16 -16.08 10.60
CA TYR A 43 -12.23 -16.18 9.15
C TYR A 43 -11.32 -17.33 8.64
N PHE A 44 -10.05 -17.35 9.03
CA PHE A 44 -9.13 -18.41 8.60
C PHE A 44 -9.44 -19.76 9.23
N ALA A 45 -9.94 -19.81 10.47
CA ALA A 45 -10.39 -21.05 11.08
C ALA A 45 -11.55 -21.67 10.30
N VAL A 46 -12.53 -20.86 9.86
CA VAL A 46 -13.66 -21.32 9.04
C VAL A 46 -13.19 -21.82 7.68
N VAL A 47 -12.30 -21.08 6.99
CA VAL A 47 -11.73 -21.50 5.70
C VAL A 47 -10.93 -22.80 5.85
N ALA A 48 -10.10 -22.92 6.89
CA ALA A 48 -9.32 -24.13 7.15
C ALA A 48 -10.23 -25.33 7.47
N LEU A 49 -11.26 -25.13 8.28
CA LEU A 49 -12.24 -26.17 8.66
C LEU A 49 -13.01 -26.65 7.42
N ALA A 50 -13.48 -25.72 6.58
CA ALA A 50 -14.17 -26.04 5.32
C ALA A 50 -13.30 -26.96 4.44
N ARG A 51 -12.02 -26.61 4.29
CA ARG A 51 -11.10 -27.35 3.44
C ARG A 51 -10.69 -28.72 4.01
N THR A 52 -10.44 -28.80 5.33
CA THR A 52 -9.90 -30.01 5.97
C THR A 52 -10.98 -31.03 6.31
N VAL A 53 -12.10 -30.57 6.87
CA VAL A 53 -13.18 -31.43 7.34
C VAL A 53 -14.23 -31.68 6.25
N TRP A 54 -14.70 -30.60 5.63
CA TRP A 54 -15.78 -30.69 4.64
C TRP A 54 -15.28 -30.90 3.21
N ARG A 55 -13.96 -30.88 2.98
CA ARG A 55 -13.33 -31.03 1.65
C ARG A 55 -13.88 -30.05 0.62
N PHE A 56 -14.25 -28.85 1.08
CA PHE A 56 -14.93 -27.84 0.31
C PHE A 56 -14.07 -26.57 0.22
N ASP A 57 -13.94 -26.00 -1.01
CA ASP A 57 -13.27 -24.73 -1.20
C ASP A 57 -14.24 -23.57 -0.96
N LEU A 58 -14.01 -22.84 0.13
CA LEU A 58 -14.86 -21.74 0.56
C LEU A 58 -14.54 -20.42 -0.16
N TRP A 59 -13.36 -20.29 -0.74
CA TRP A 59 -12.89 -19.04 -1.35
C TRP A 59 -13.87 -18.47 -2.39
N PRO A 60 -14.39 -19.24 -3.37
CA PRO A 60 -15.30 -18.72 -4.37
C PRO A 60 -16.61 -18.18 -3.77
N ILE A 61 -17.13 -18.81 -2.69
CA ILE A 61 -18.35 -18.34 -2.00
C ILE A 61 -18.10 -17.01 -1.29
N LEU A 62 -16.88 -16.83 -0.77
CA LEU A 62 -16.46 -15.56 -0.14
C LEU A 62 -16.07 -14.48 -1.18
N GLY A 63 -16.30 -14.76 -2.47
CA GLY A 63 -15.95 -13.84 -3.55
C GLY A 63 -14.44 -13.74 -3.85
N VAL A 64 -13.64 -14.68 -3.34
CA VAL A 64 -12.19 -14.72 -3.56
C VAL A 64 -11.88 -15.66 -4.72
N PRO A 65 -11.29 -15.17 -5.85
CA PRO A 65 -10.87 -16.02 -6.93
C PRO A 65 -9.79 -17.00 -6.49
N SER A 66 -10.09 -18.29 -6.44
CA SER A 66 -9.09 -19.31 -6.10
C SER A 66 -8.28 -19.73 -7.32
N GLY A 67 -6.97 -19.94 -7.11
CA GLY A 67 -6.07 -20.48 -8.13
C GLY A 67 -6.14 -22.00 -8.23
N PRO A 68 -5.45 -22.61 -9.22
CA PRO A 68 -5.35 -24.06 -9.37
C PRO A 68 -4.70 -24.74 -8.15
N SER A 69 -3.97 -24.00 -7.34
CA SER A 69 -3.40 -24.45 -6.07
C SER A 69 -3.33 -23.30 -5.08
N LEU A 70 -3.31 -23.62 -3.79
CA LEU A 70 -3.03 -22.62 -2.76
C LEU A 70 -1.69 -21.94 -3.01
N PHE A 71 -1.66 -20.61 -2.77
CA PHE A 71 -0.47 -19.79 -2.92
C PHE A 71 0.13 -19.88 -4.34
N PHE A 72 -0.75 -19.87 -5.35
CA PHE A 72 -0.41 -20.05 -6.75
C PHE A 72 0.69 -19.08 -7.24
N ASP A 73 0.69 -17.84 -6.78
CA ASP A 73 1.70 -16.84 -7.18
C ASP A 73 3.01 -17.02 -6.40
N ALA A 74 2.95 -17.38 -5.11
CA ALA A 74 4.14 -17.74 -4.35
C ALA A 74 4.83 -19.00 -4.91
N ARG A 75 4.05 -19.95 -5.47
CA ARG A 75 4.60 -21.14 -6.12
C ARG A 75 5.41 -20.80 -7.36
N ASN A 76 4.98 -19.82 -8.17
CA ASN A 76 5.77 -19.34 -9.30
C ASN A 76 7.15 -18.84 -8.86
N LEU A 77 7.20 -18.15 -7.72
CA LEU A 77 8.45 -17.63 -7.17
C LEU A 77 9.33 -18.75 -6.60
N THR A 78 8.78 -19.69 -5.81
CA THR A 78 9.56 -20.79 -5.24
C THR A 78 10.07 -21.75 -6.31
N ALA A 79 9.31 -21.98 -7.38
CA ALA A 79 9.74 -22.69 -8.57
C ALA A 79 10.89 -21.97 -9.30
N ALA A 80 10.81 -20.62 -9.40
CA ALA A 80 11.88 -19.83 -10.00
C ALA A 80 13.18 -19.89 -9.18
N TRP A 81 13.11 -19.93 -7.85
CA TRP A 81 14.30 -20.12 -7.00
C TRP A 81 14.93 -21.50 -7.22
N GLU A 82 14.12 -22.54 -7.34
CA GLU A 82 14.58 -23.91 -7.65
C GLU A 82 15.27 -23.96 -9.01
N CYS A 83 14.63 -23.43 -10.06
CA CYS A 83 15.17 -23.37 -11.41
C CYS A 83 16.46 -22.54 -11.50
N SER A 84 16.53 -21.41 -10.83
CA SER A 84 17.74 -20.57 -10.79
C SER A 84 18.95 -21.32 -10.22
N ARG A 85 18.73 -22.15 -9.18
CA ARG A 85 19.79 -23.04 -8.67
C ARG A 85 20.17 -24.14 -9.63
N GLY A 86 19.24 -24.59 -10.47
CA GLY A 86 19.47 -25.53 -11.56
C GLY A 86 20.19 -24.95 -12.78
N GLY A 87 20.53 -23.66 -12.75
CA GLY A 87 21.25 -22.98 -13.84
C GLY A 87 20.36 -22.41 -14.94
N TYR A 88 19.03 -22.44 -14.79
CA TYR A 88 18.10 -21.79 -15.70
C TYR A 88 17.95 -20.31 -15.39
N ASP A 89 17.59 -19.51 -16.39
CA ASP A 89 17.12 -18.14 -16.19
C ASP A 89 15.58 -18.14 -16.11
N PRO A 90 14.99 -18.13 -14.90
CA PRO A 90 13.56 -18.34 -14.75
C PRO A 90 12.69 -17.19 -15.28
N LEU A 91 13.26 -16.04 -15.63
CA LEU A 91 12.52 -15.01 -16.33
C LEU A 91 12.06 -15.45 -17.71
N TYR A 92 12.92 -16.21 -18.41
CA TYR A 92 12.68 -16.65 -19.78
C TYR A 92 12.28 -18.11 -19.84
N GLU A 93 12.85 -18.96 -18.99
CA GLU A 93 12.63 -20.39 -18.97
C GLU A 93 12.55 -20.92 -17.54
N ASN A 94 11.35 -21.29 -17.09
CA ASN A 94 11.09 -21.79 -15.75
C ASN A 94 10.44 -23.18 -15.78
N PRO A 95 11.19 -24.22 -16.20
CA PRO A 95 10.66 -25.60 -16.29
C PRO A 95 10.30 -26.19 -14.93
N CYS A 96 10.73 -25.59 -13.82
CA CYS A 96 10.35 -26.03 -12.48
C CYS A 96 8.92 -25.60 -12.10
N ASP A 97 8.33 -24.60 -12.77
CA ASP A 97 6.94 -24.23 -12.51
C ASP A 97 5.99 -25.29 -13.07
N PRO A 98 5.09 -25.89 -12.27
CA PRO A 98 4.20 -26.97 -12.72
C PRO A 98 3.27 -26.59 -13.89
N TRP A 99 3.09 -25.30 -14.14
CA TRP A 99 2.28 -24.75 -15.24
C TRP A 99 3.14 -24.14 -16.35
N GLY A 100 4.46 -24.28 -16.28
CA GLY A 100 5.39 -23.74 -17.27
C GLY A 100 5.41 -22.22 -17.35
N ARG A 101 5.00 -21.53 -16.30
CA ARG A 101 4.97 -20.06 -16.29
C ARG A 101 6.39 -19.52 -16.09
N PRO A 102 6.87 -18.59 -16.90
CA PRO A 102 8.08 -17.84 -16.58
C PRO A 102 7.91 -17.07 -15.28
N LEU A 103 9.00 -16.61 -14.67
CA LEU A 103 8.93 -15.77 -13.48
C LEU A 103 8.24 -14.45 -13.84
N MET A 104 7.08 -14.22 -13.24
CA MET A 104 6.25 -13.03 -13.47
C MET A 104 6.66 -11.82 -12.61
N TYR A 105 7.86 -11.85 -12.05
CA TYR A 105 8.45 -10.84 -11.19
C TYR A 105 9.84 -10.46 -11.66
N LEU A 106 10.33 -9.28 -11.24
CA LEU A 106 11.68 -8.83 -11.59
C LEU A 106 12.77 -9.61 -10.85
N ARG A 107 14.00 -9.60 -11.39
CA ARG A 107 15.16 -10.36 -10.87
C ARG A 107 15.49 -10.18 -9.39
N PRO A 108 15.26 -9.03 -8.72
CA PRO A 108 15.57 -8.91 -7.30
C PRO A 108 14.96 -10.02 -6.42
N TRP A 109 13.86 -10.63 -6.83
CA TRP A 109 13.29 -11.77 -6.11
C TRP A 109 14.19 -13.02 -6.13
N LEU A 110 15.10 -13.15 -7.09
CA LEU A 110 16.02 -14.28 -7.19
C LEU A 110 17.15 -14.23 -6.15
N VAL A 111 17.32 -13.11 -5.44
CA VAL A 111 18.29 -12.99 -4.32
C VAL A 111 18.04 -14.03 -3.22
N PHE A 112 16.83 -14.57 -3.12
CA PHE A 112 16.48 -15.60 -2.15
C PHE A 112 16.76 -17.03 -2.63
N ALA A 113 17.10 -17.23 -3.92
CA ALA A 113 17.40 -18.57 -4.46
C ALA A 113 18.53 -19.31 -3.69
N PRO A 114 19.65 -18.66 -3.27
CA PRO A 114 20.71 -19.33 -2.51
C PRO A 114 20.29 -19.85 -1.13
N LEU A 115 19.12 -19.41 -0.59
CA LEU A 115 18.61 -19.90 0.69
C LEU A 115 18.14 -21.37 0.65
N GLY A 116 18.12 -22.00 -0.52
CA GLY A 116 17.69 -23.38 -0.68
C GLY A 116 16.18 -23.58 -0.66
N LEU A 117 15.39 -22.49 -0.65
CA LEU A 117 13.93 -22.56 -0.70
C LEU A 117 13.48 -23.08 -2.07
N ASP A 118 12.47 -23.94 -2.08
CA ASP A 118 11.88 -24.56 -3.26
C ASP A 118 10.35 -24.65 -3.12
N GLN A 119 9.69 -25.36 -4.02
CA GLN A 119 8.24 -25.49 -4.03
C GLN A 119 7.65 -26.16 -2.78
N SER A 120 8.43 -26.99 -2.06
CA SER A 120 7.98 -27.61 -0.81
C SER A 120 7.75 -26.58 0.29
N HIS A 121 8.43 -25.43 0.21
CA HIS A 121 8.33 -24.32 1.15
C HIS A 121 7.19 -23.35 0.83
N THR A 122 6.50 -23.48 -0.32
CA THR A 122 5.44 -22.57 -0.77
C THR A 122 4.34 -22.38 0.28
N PHE A 123 3.89 -23.49 0.90
CA PHE A 123 2.83 -23.44 1.90
C PHE A 123 3.28 -22.67 3.15
N ALA A 124 4.46 -22.97 3.67
CA ALA A 124 5.01 -22.28 4.83
C ALA A 124 5.21 -20.78 4.56
N LEU A 125 5.72 -20.43 3.38
CA LEU A 125 5.88 -19.03 2.94
C LEU A 125 4.52 -18.30 2.89
N GLY A 126 3.50 -18.91 2.30
CA GLY A 126 2.16 -18.33 2.22
C GLY A 126 1.54 -18.09 3.60
N VAL A 127 1.62 -19.08 4.50
CA VAL A 127 1.11 -18.94 5.88
C VAL A 127 1.89 -17.86 6.64
N MET A 128 3.22 -17.81 6.48
CA MET A 128 4.05 -16.77 7.08
C MET A 128 3.65 -15.37 6.59
N LEU A 129 3.41 -15.18 5.30
CA LEU A 129 2.95 -13.91 4.73
C LEU A 129 1.60 -13.50 5.31
N ILE A 130 0.64 -14.43 5.42
CA ILE A 130 -0.67 -14.17 6.05
C ILE A 130 -0.48 -13.68 7.49
N GLY A 131 0.27 -14.43 8.31
CA GLY A 131 0.52 -14.04 9.70
C GLY A 131 1.21 -12.69 9.83
N ALA A 132 2.23 -12.44 9.00
CA ALA A 132 2.97 -11.19 8.98
C ALA A 132 2.08 -9.97 8.66
N VAL A 133 1.16 -10.09 7.67
CA VAL A 133 0.23 -9.00 7.32
C VAL A 133 -0.60 -8.58 8.52
N PHE A 134 -1.23 -9.51 9.21
CA PHE A 134 -2.13 -9.15 10.32
C PHE A 134 -1.38 -8.66 11.55
N VAL A 135 -0.20 -9.22 11.83
CA VAL A 135 0.67 -8.69 12.88
C VAL A 135 1.09 -7.26 12.56
N VAL A 136 1.65 -7.02 11.37
CA VAL A 136 2.15 -5.71 10.97
C VAL A 136 1.01 -4.69 10.84
N PHE A 137 -0.14 -5.10 10.31
CA PHE A 137 -1.32 -4.23 10.23
C PHE A 137 -1.85 -3.88 11.63
N SER A 138 -1.92 -4.83 12.57
CA SER A 138 -2.33 -4.55 13.94
C SER A 138 -1.37 -3.57 14.65
N LEU A 139 -0.08 -3.65 14.36
CA LEU A 139 0.93 -2.70 14.86
C LEU A 139 0.74 -1.30 14.25
N LEU A 140 0.44 -1.23 12.95
CA LEU A 140 0.17 0.02 12.24
C LEU A 140 -1.06 0.73 12.82
N VAL A 141 -2.16 0.00 13.00
CA VAL A 141 -3.42 0.50 13.56
C VAL A 141 -3.22 1.06 14.97
N GLY A 142 -2.42 0.41 15.78
CA GLY A 142 -2.27 0.77 17.18
C GLY A 142 -3.57 0.54 17.98
N ARG A 143 -3.72 1.25 19.10
CA ARG A 143 -4.94 1.15 19.93
C ARG A 143 -6.09 1.93 19.30
N VAL A 144 -7.20 1.24 19.10
CA VAL A 144 -8.43 1.82 18.55
C VAL A 144 -9.65 1.31 19.32
N PRO A 145 -10.77 2.03 19.34
CA PRO A 145 -12.03 1.53 19.89
C PRO A 145 -12.54 0.30 19.15
N LEU A 146 -13.39 -0.48 19.82
CA LEU A 146 -13.95 -1.73 19.30
C LEU A 146 -14.64 -1.55 17.93
N GLY A 147 -15.47 -0.51 17.76
CA GLY A 147 -16.15 -0.24 16.49
C GLY A 147 -15.17 0.06 15.34
N THR A 148 -14.09 0.78 15.62
CA THR A 148 -13.01 0.99 14.62
C THR A 148 -12.30 -0.32 14.29
N GLY A 149 -12.05 -1.17 15.31
CA GLY A 149 -11.50 -2.50 15.10
C GLY A 149 -12.35 -3.36 14.16
N LEU A 150 -13.68 -3.29 14.28
CA LEU A 150 -14.59 -4.00 13.37
C LEU A 150 -14.52 -3.46 11.93
N VAL A 151 -14.51 -2.14 11.75
CA VAL A 151 -14.34 -1.52 10.40
C VAL A 151 -13.03 -1.97 9.74
N LEU A 152 -11.93 -1.99 10.50
CA LEU A 152 -10.63 -2.44 10.02
C LEU A 152 -10.60 -3.95 9.75
N ALA A 153 -11.32 -4.74 10.54
CA ALA A 153 -11.48 -6.18 10.31
C ALA A 153 -12.27 -6.45 9.02
N LEU A 154 -13.35 -5.71 8.77
CA LEU A 154 -14.10 -5.80 7.52
C LEU A 154 -13.23 -5.47 6.30
N ALA A 155 -12.39 -4.45 6.39
CA ALA A 155 -11.45 -4.13 5.31
C ALA A 155 -10.39 -5.22 5.13
N ALA A 156 -9.81 -5.70 6.23
CA ALA A 156 -8.76 -6.71 6.21
C ALA A 156 -9.24 -8.10 5.76
N CYS A 157 -10.51 -8.45 6.04
CA CYS A 157 -11.16 -9.69 5.59
C CYS A 157 -11.92 -9.54 4.26
N SER A 158 -11.73 -8.43 3.55
CA SER A 158 -12.38 -8.21 2.26
C SER A 158 -11.88 -9.19 1.19
N PRO A 159 -12.73 -9.53 0.21
CA PRO A 159 -12.34 -10.41 -0.89
C PRO A 159 -11.07 -9.96 -1.61
N SER A 160 -10.89 -8.65 -1.85
CA SER A 160 -9.70 -8.11 -2.53
C SER A 160 -8.42 -8.36 -1.73
N VAL A 161 -8.44 -8.17 -0.41
CA VAL A 161 -7.28 -8.46 0.46
C VAL A 161 -7.06 -9.97 0.55
N MET A 162 -8.13 -10.74 0.73
CA MET A 162 -8.05 -12.21 0.78
C MET A 162 -7.55 -12.81 -0.53
N PHE A 163 -7.86 -12.19 -1.67
CA PHE A 163 -7.32 -12.60 -2.98
C PHE A 163 -5.79 -12.49 -3.03
N ALA A 164 -5.21 -11.42 -2.46
CA ALA A 164 -3.77 -11.32 -2.33
C ALA A 164 -3.17 -12.45 -1.48
N LEU A 165 -3.85 -12.78 -0.37
CA LEU A 165 -3.39 -13.77 0.61
C LEU A 165 -3.57 -15.21 0.13
N GLU A 166 -4.71 -15.52 -0.50
CA GLU A 166 -4.98 -16.85 -1.09
C GLU A 166 -3.93 -17.21 -2.14
N ARG A 167 -3.58 -16.26 -2.99
CA ARG A 167 -2.56 -16.45 -4.02
C ARG A 167 -1.13 -16.44 -3.47
N GLY A 168 -0.92 -15.97 -2.25
CA GLY A 168 0.44 -15.67 -1.76
C GLY A 168 1.15 -14.66 -2.67
N ASN A 169 0.39 -13.67 -3.19
CA ASN A 169 0.93 -12.72 -4.16
C ASN A 169 2.03 -11.85 -3.53
N MET A 170 3.07 -11.56 -4.29
CA MET A 170 4.21 -10.79 -3.78
C MET A 170 3.87 -9.34 -3.44
N ASP A 171 2.72 -8.82 -3.87
CA ASP A 171 2.22 -7.51 -3.40
C ASP A 171 2.01 -7.49 -1.88
N VAL A 172 1.76 -8.66 -1.27
CA VAL A 172 1.73 -8.84 0.19
C VAL A 172 3.09 -8.55 0.82
N ALA A 173 4.17 -9.09 0.25
CA ALA A 173 5.52 -8.82 0.74
C ALA A 173 5.91 -7.34 0.54
N LEU A 174 5.51 -6.73 -0.57
CA LEU A 174 5.71 -5.28 -0.80
C LEU A 174 4.91 -4.44 0.19
N PHE A 175 3.66 -4.82 0.47
CA PHE A 175 2.85 -4.18 1.52
C PHE A 175 3.55 -4.25 2.88
N LEU A 176 4.14 -5.39 3.25
CA LEU A 176 4.90 -5.53 4.49
C LEU A 176 6.11 -4.59 4.55
N LEU A 177 6.91 -4.51 3.47
CA LEU A 177 8.05 -3.59 3.38
C LEU A 177 7.63 -2.13 3.52
N VAL A 178 6.58 -1.73 2.81
CA VAL A 178 6.06 -0.36 2.84
C VAL A 178 5.45 -0.03 4.21
N THR A 179 4.74 -0.99 4.82
CA THR A 179 4.18 -0.80 6.17
C THR A 179 5.29 -0.69 7.21
N LEU A 180 6.37 -1.47 7.09
CA LEU A 180 7.54 -1.34 7.93
C LEU A 180 8.16 0.06 7.81
N ALA A 181 8.24 0.62 6.59
CA ALA A 181 8.71 1.99 6.37
C ALA A 181 7.87 3.01 7.17
N VAL A 182 6.54 2.83 7.23
CA VAL A 182 5.64 3.68 8.02
C VAL A 182 5.83 3.46 9.54
N LEU A 183 5.95 2.21 9.99
CA LEU A 183 6.13 1.87 11.41
C LEU A 183 7.44 2.43 11.99
N LEU A 184 8.50 2.46 11.20
CA LEU A 184 9.79 3.04 11.62
C LEU A 184 9.66 4.53 11.98
N TRP A 185 8.80 5.30 11.28
CA TRP A 185 8.53 6.71 11.61
C TRP A 185 7.89 6.88 12.98
N ARG A 186 7.10 5.91 13.40
CA ARG A 186 6.45 5.93 14.72
C ARG A 186 7.43 5.74 15.86
N THR A 187 8.48 4.96 15.62
CA THR A 187 9.39 4.49 16.68
C THR A 187 10.76 5.17 16.63
N PHE A 188 11.29 5.37 15.41
CA PHE A 188 12.64 5.86 15.15
C PHE A 188 12.65 6.92 14.03
N PRO A 189 12.04 8.11 14.23
CA PRO A 189 11.81 9.07 13.15
C PRO A 189 13.09 9.57 12.46
N ILE A 190 14.22 9.66 13.19
CA ILE A 190 15.50 10.09 12.62
C ILE A 190 16.03 9.02 11.66
N GLN A 191 16.11 7.77 12.11
CA GLN A 191 16.56 6.63 11.28
C GLN A 191 15.59 6.37 10.13
N ALA A 192 14.28 6.50 10.39
CA ALA A 192 13.25 6.37 9.39
C ALA A 192 13.38 7.38 8.24
N SER A 193 13.93 8.57 8.50
CA SER A 193 14.20 9.56 7.45
C SER A 193 15.14 9.04 6.36
N VAL A 194 15.97 8.03 6.66
CA VAL A 194 16.86 7.36 5.69
C VAL A 194 16.32 6.00 5.29
N VAL A 195 15.98 5.16 6.27
CA VAL A 195 15.63 3.75 6.03
C VAL A 195 14.31 3.61 5.28
N SER A 196 13.29 4.44 5.60
CA SER A 196 11.96 4.29 4.99
C SER A 196 11.93 4.54 3.48
N PRO A 197 12.54 5.61 2.91
CA PRO A 197 12.65 5.75 1.46
C PRO A 197 13.40 4.58 0.80
N ILE A 198 14.44 4.03 1.45
CA ILE A 198 15.19 2.88 0.95
C ILE A 198 14.28 1.63 0.88
N LEU A 199 13.48 1.36 1.93
CA LEU A 199 12.53 0.24 1.91
C LEU A 199 11.51 0.36 0.78
N VAL A 200 11.04 1.58 0.50
CA VAL A 200 10.12 1.81 -0.64
C VAL A 200 10.82 1.56 -1.98
N VAL A 201 12.08 1.95 -2.14
CA VAL A 201 12.84 1.67 -3.38
C VAL A 201 13.17 0.18 -3.51
N LEU A 202 13.47 -0.52 -2.42
CA LEU A 202 13.61 -1.98 -2.45
C LEU A 202 12.31 -2.65 -2.90
N ALA A 203 11.16 -2.21 -2.37
CA ALA A 203 9.86 -2.67 -2.85
C ALA A 203 9.67 -2.34 -4.34
N ALA A 204 10.06 -1.13 -4.78
CA ALA A 204 9.95 -0.70 -6.17
C ALA A 204 10.89 -1.48 -7.13
N SER A 205 12.08 -1.86 -6.69
CA SER A 205 12.98 -2.71 -7.51
C SER A 205 12.43 -4.12 -7.71
N ALA A 206 11.66 -4.61 -6.75
CA ALA A 206 11.01 -5.92 -6.83
C ALA A 206 9.73 -5.90 -7.72
N LYS A 207 9.03 -4.74 -7.79
CA LYS A 207 7.84 -4.54 -8.63
C LYS A 207 7.59 -3.03 -8.78
N LEU A 208 7.80 -2.45 -9.91
CA LEU A 208 8.03 -1.01 -10.19
C LEU A 208 7.11 -0.02 -9.47
N TYR A 209 5.82 -0.31 -9.34
CA TYR A 209 4.81 0.65 -8.92
C TYR A 209 4.98 1.28 -7.51
N PRO A 210 5.61 0.67 -6.47
CA PRO A 210 5.81 1.33 -5.18
C PRO A 210 6.62 2.63 -5.24
N VAL A 211 7.37 2.87 -6.33
CA VAL A 211 8.14 4.11 -6.52
C VAL A 211 7.28 5.37 -6.42
N VAL A 212 6.00 5.28 -6.81
CA VAL A 212 5.05 6.41 -6.74
C VAL A 212 4.77 6.89 -5.33
N ALA A 213 5.18 6.12 -4.30
CA ALA A 213 5.08 6.51 -2.90
C ALA A 213 6.22 7.41 -2.41
N LEU A 214 7.35 7.51 -3.15
CA LEU A 214 8.50 8.32 -2.71
C LEU A 214 8.16 9.80 -2.45
N PRO A 215 7.27 10.48 -3.22
CA PRO A 215 6.86 11.85 -2.92
C PRO A 215 6.26 12.03 -1.52
N ALA A 216 5.70 10.99 -0.91
CA ALA A 216 5.16 11.06 0.46
C ALA A 216 6.22 11.53 1.48
N PHE A 217 7.49 11.18 1.27
CA PHE A 217 8.58 11.59 2.17
C PHE A 217 8.92 13.07 2.08
N VAL A 218 8.67 13.71 0.94
CA VAL A 218 8.78 15.18 0.80
C VAL A 218 7.70 15.87 1.65
N LEU A 219 6.54 15.25 1.79
CA LEU A 219 5.42 15.77 2.56
C LEU A 219 5.64 15.67 4.09
N THR A 220 6.59 14.86 4.56
CA THR A 220 6.95 14.76 6.00
C THR A 220 7.67 16.00 6.55
N ARG A 221 8.09 16.94 5.67
CA ARG A 221 8.88 18.13 6.02
C ARG A 221 10.27 17.84 6.59
N SER A 222 10.71 16.60 6.64
CA SER A 222 12.07 16.21 6.99
C SER A 222 13.00 16.42 5.79
N ARG A 223 13.99 17.31 5.93
CA ARG A 223 14.99 17.54 4.88
C ARG A 223 15.76 16.27 4.54
N LEU A 224 16.11 15.49 5.57
CA LEU A 224 16.83 14.24 5.38
C LEU A 224 16.00 13.24 4.58
N ALA A 225 14.72 13.06 4.94
CA ALA A 225 13.81 12.17 4.22
C ALA A 225 13.60 12.62 2.76
N SER A 226 13.41 13.92 2.53
CA SER A 226 13.26 14.46 1.17
C SER A 226 14.50 14.21 0.31
N ARG A 227 15.70 14.48 0.84
CA ARG A 227 16.97 14.22 0.14
C ARG A 227 17.20 12.75 -0.14
N THR A 228 16.93 11.90 0.87
CA THR A 228 17.03 10.45 0.70
C THR A 228 16.02 9.94 -0.34
N ALA A 229 14.78 10.42 -0.34
CA ALA A 229 13.79 10.03 -1.34
C ALA A 229 14.21 10.44 -2.77
N ILE A 230 14.81 11.63 -2.95
CA ILE A 230 15.36 12.05 -4.25
C ILE A 230 16.53 11.16 -4.67
N ALA A 231 17.48 10.89 -3.76
CA ALA A 231 18.60 9.99 -4.05
C ALA A 231 18.09 8.57 -4.42
N CYS A 232 17.12 8.07 -3.68
CA CYS A 232 16.44 6.80 -3.97
C CYS A 232 15.77 6.79 -5.34
N LEU A 233 15.12 7.89 -5.75
CA LEU A 233 14.52 8.01 -7.08
C LEU A 233 15.58 7.96 -8.19
N VAL A 234 16.73 8.61 -7.99
CA VAL A 234 17.86 8.56 -8.94
C VAL A 234 18.40 7.13 -9.06
N VAL A 235 18.65 6.46 -7.92
CA VAL A 235 19.09 5.05 -7.90
C VAL A 235 18.09 4.15 -8.60
N PHE A 236 16.78 4.35 -8.35
CA PHE A 236 15.74 3.60 -9.03
C PHE A 236 15.70 3.85 -10.54
N ALA A 237 15.90 5.08 -10.99
CA ALA A 237 16.00 5.39 -12.42
C ALA A 237 17.19 4.66 -13.09
N ILE A 238 18.35 4.64 -12.42
CA ILE A 238 19.52 3.88 -12.89
C ILE A 238 19.18 2.38 -12.94
N TYR A 239 18.53 1.85 -11.92
CA TYR A 239 18.06 0.47 -11.91
C TYR A 239 17.12 0.15 -13.08
N CYS A 240 16.16 1.04 -13.39
CA CYS A 240 15.25 0.86 -14.53
C CYS A 240 15.99 0.83 -15.87
N VAL A 241 17.02 1.67 -16.05
CA VAL A 241 17.87 1.65 -17.25
C VAL A 241 18.64 0.34 -17.36
N TYR A 242 19.26 -0.10 -16.26
CA TYR A 242 20.01 -1.37 -16.21
C TYR A 242 19.11 -2.58 -16.47
N SER A 243 17.92 -2.62 -15.85
CA SER A 243 16.99 -3.75 -15.94
C SER A 243 15.96 -3.59 -17.06
N PHE A 244 16.15 -2.65 -18.00
CA PHE A 244 15.13 -2.29 -18.98
C PHE A 244 14.59 -3.48 -19.78
N ARG A 245 15.48 -4.39 -20.21
CA ARG A 245 15.08 -5.60 -20.95
C ARG A 245 14.18 -6.53 -20.13
N ASP A 246 14.54 -6.75 -18.87
CA ASP A 246 13.75 -7.59 -17.96
C ASP A 246 12.38 -6.94 -17.68
N ILE A 247 12.35 -5.60 -17.52
CA ILE A 247 11.12 -4.85 -17.29
C ILE A 247 10.16 -4.98 -18.48
N VAL A 248 10.67 -4.81 -19.70
CA VAL A 248 9.87 -4.95 -20.93
C VAL A 248 9.37 -6.40 -21.04
N HIS A 249 10.24 -7.38 -20.85
CA HIS A 249 9.86 -8.80 -20.92
C HIS A 249 8.77 -9.15 -19.90
N VAL A 250 8.92 -8.76 -18.63
CA VAL A 250 7.90 -9.00 -17.61
C VAL A 250 6.59 -8.28 -17.93
N ALA A 251 6.65 -7.06 -18.50
CA ALA A 251 5.45 -6.33 -18.91
C ALA A 251 4.72 -7.03 -20.06
N ASP A 252 5.45 -7.63 -21.00
CA ASP A 252 4.86 -8.34 -22.16
C ASP A 252 4.19 -9.66 -21.74
N ILE A 253 4.75 -10.38 -20.77
CA ILE A 253 4.18 -11.64 -20.26
C ILE A 253 3.15 -11.44 -19.16
N ALA A 254 3.07 -10.21 -18.58
CA ALA A 254 2.12 -9.93 -17.51
C ALA A 254 0.68 -10.06 -17.99
N THR A 255 -0.08 -10.90 -17.30
CA THR A 255 -1.50 -11.09 -17.59
C THR A 255 -2.26 -9.78 -17.37
N GLN A 256 -2.89 -9.27 -18.41
CA GLN A 256 -3.81 -8.15 -18.32
C GLN A 256 -5.23 -8.69 -18.12
N GLY A 257 -5.69 -8.76 -16.86
CA GLY A 257 -7.05 -9.17 -16.53
C GLY A 257 -8.05 -8.06 -16.79
N GLN A 258 -9.25 -8.42 -17.25
CA GLN A 258 -10.41 -7.52 -17.21
C GLN A 258 -11.29 -7.81 -15.99
N GLU A 259 -11.13 -9.00 -15.41
CA GLU A 259 -11.86 -9.47 -14.24
C GLU A 259 -11.00 -9.28 -12.99
N PHE A 260 -11.64 -8.97 -11.86
CA PHE A 260 -10.96 -8.74 -10.58
C PHE A 260 -9.81 -7.73 -10.71
N SER A 261 -10.09 -6.63 -11.41
CA SER A 261 -9.11 -5.62 -11.76
C SER A 261 -9.69 -4.24 -11.64
N TYR A 262 -8.85 -3.27 -11.29
CA TYR A 262 -9.20 -1.86 -11.25
C TYR A 262 -8.22 -1.02 -12.05
N GLY A 263 -8.66 0.15 -12.49
CA GLY A 263 -7.80 1.11 -13.19
C GLY A 263 -8.57 2.04 -14.10
N ALA A 264 -7.98 3.18 -14.40
CA ALA A 264 -8.62 4.22 -15.20
C ALA A 264 -9.03 3.79 -16.62
N ARG A 265 -8.41 2.74 -17.14
CA ARG A 265 -8.64 2.24 -18.51
C ARG A 265 -9.76 1.21 -18.59
N ILE A 266 -10.17 0.60 -17.47
CA ILE A 266 -11.11 -0.52 -17.48
C ILE A 266 -12.52 -0.03 -17.79
N LEU A 267 -13.02 0.99 -17.09
CA LEU A 267 -14.35 1.56 -17.35
C LEU A 267 -14.52 2.05 -18.79
N PRO A 268 -13.61 2.88 -19.37
CA PRO A 268 -13.69 3.23 -20.77
C PRO A 268 -13.65 2.03 -21.72
N ALA A 269 -12.78 1.04 -21.48
CA ALA A 269 -12.70 -0.16 -22.29
C ALA A 269 -14.02 -0.95 -22.28
N HIS A 270 -14.66 -1.06 -21.12
CA HIS A 270 -15.94 -1.71 -20.94
C HIS A 270 -17.06 -0.98 -21.70
N ILE A 271 -17.12 0.35 -21.60
CA ILE A 271 -18.06 1.18 -22.34
C ILE A 271 -17.84 1.03 -23.86
N TYR A 272 -16.58 1.11 -24.33
CA TYR A 272 -16.24 0.92 -25.75
C TYR A 272 -16.70 -0.44 -26.28
N HIS A 273 -16.51 -1.50 -25.49
CA HIS A 273 -16.98 -2.83 -25.85
C HIS A 273 -18.50 -2.88 -25.96
N GLN A 274 -19.23 -2.31 -25.01
CA GLN A 274 -20.69 -2.33 -25.00
C GLN A 274 -21.32 -1.54 -26.17
N ILE A 275 -20.71 -0.43 -26.58
CA ILE A 275 -21.21 0.38 -27.72
C ILE A 275 -20.69 -0.12 -29.08
N GLY A 276 -19.97 -1.25 -29.12
CA GLY A 276 -19.41 -1.81 -30.36
C GLY A 276 -18.31 -0.97 -31.01
N ALA A 277 -17.72 -0.03 -30.28
CA ALA A 277 -16.66 0.85 -30.76
C ALA A 277 -15.28 0.15 -30.86
N ASP A 278 -15.19 -1.14 -30.55
CA ASP A 278 -13.98 -1.97 -30.75
C ASP A 278 -13.51 -1.97 -32.20
N ARG A 279 -14.42 -1.65 -33.13
CA ARG A 279 -14.14 -1.51 -34.57
C ARG A 279 -13.40 -0.23 -34.94
N TRP A 280 -13.22 0.70 -33.99
CA TRP A 280 -12.50 1.93 -34.29
C TRP A 280 -10.97 1.66 -34.33
N ALA A 281 -10.42 1.64 -35.54
CA ALA A 281 -9.03 1.34 -35.84
C ALA A 281 -8.04 2.49 -35.56
N GLY A 282 -8.37 3.41 -34.65
CA GLY A 282 -7.47 4.52 -34.28
C GLY A 282 -6.21 4.03 -33.56
N PRO A 283 -5.08 4.80 -33.70
CA PRO A 283 -3.83 4.44 -33.04
C PRO A 283 -4.00 4.24 -31.52
N ALA A 284 -3.38 3.21 -30.96
CA ALA A 284 -3.46 2.89 -29.53
C ALA A 284 -3.08 4.10 -28.64
N ALA A 285 -2.11 4.90 -29.06
CA ALA A 285 -1.70 6.12 -28.37
C ALA A 285 -2.82 7.16 -28.25
N VAL A 286 -3.66 7.30 -29.28
CA VAL A 286 -4.81 8.24 -29.26
C VAL A 286 -5.88 7.74 -28.28
N LYS A 287 -6.18 6.43 -28.28
CA LYS A 287 -7.10 5.82 -27.30
C LYS A 287 -6.62 6.03 -25.87
N GLN A 288 -5.31 5.88 -25.63
CA GLN A 288 -4.69 6.11 -24.32
C GLN A 288 -4.73 7.59 -23.90
N ALA A 289 -4.45 8.50 -24.82
CA ALA A 289 -4.52 9.94 -24.55
C ALA A 289 -5.95 10.40 -24.23
N LEU A 290 -6.94 9.89 -24.98
CA LEU A 290 -8.37 10.18 -24.72
C LEU A 290 -8.83 9.63 -23.36
N ALA A 291 -8.30 8.52 -22.90
CA ALA A 291 -8.60 7.99 -21.56
C ALA A 291 -7.87 8.76 -20.44
N ALA A 292 -6.64 9.21 -20.67
CA ALA A 292 -5.83 9.93 -19.69
C ALA A 292 -6.27 11.39 -19.49
N PHE A 293 -6.76 12.05 -20.55
CA PHE A 293 -7.16 13.46 -20.50
C PHE A 293 -8.26 13.76 -19.50
N PRO A 294 -9.42 13.04 -19.49
CA PRO A 294 -10.48 13.27 -18.49
C PRO A 294 -9.99 13.08 -17.05
N LEU A 295 -9.09 12.11 -16.82
CA LEU A 295 -8.48 11.89 -15.51
C LEU A 295 -7.66 13.08 -15.06
N ALA A 296 -6.79 13.59 -15.93
CA ALA A 296 -5.96 14.75 -15.61
C ALA A 296 -6.82 15.99 -15.33
N VAL A 297 -7.85 16.21 -16.12
CA VAL A 297 -8.79 17.34 -15.93
C VAL A 297 -9.58 17.18 -14.63
N LEU A 298 -10.09 15.98 -14.32
CA LEU A 298 -10.81 15.72 -13.08
C LEU A 298 -9.90 15.89 -11.87
N ALA A 299 -8.70 15.34 -11.90
CA ALA A 299 -7.73 15.49 -10.83
C ALA A 299 -7.35 16.96 -10.61
N ALA A 300 -7.05 17.71 -11.69
CA ALA A 300 -6.74 19.12 -11.62
C ALA A 300 -7.92 19.94 -11.03
N PHE A 301 -9.14 19.65 -11.47
CA PHE A 301 -10.35 20.29 -10.95
C PHE A 301 -10.56 19.99 -9.46
N ILE A 302 -10.44 18.73 -9.03
CA ILE A 302 -10.55 18.35 -7.61
C ILE A 302 -9.49 19.08 -6.79
N VAL A 303 -8.24 19.06 -7.23
CA VAL A 303 -7.14 19.76 -6.55
C VAL A 303 -7.43 21.26 -6.45
N PHE A 304 -7.88 21.90 -7.54
CA PHE A 304 -8.24 23.31 -7.55
C PHE A 304 -9.35 23.62 -6.53
N VAL A 305 -10.47 22.90 -6.58
CA VAL A 305 -11.62 23.10 -5.68
C VAL A 305 -11.22 22.90 -4.22
N VAL A 306 -10.50 21.83 -3.92
CA VAL A 306 -10.08 21.53 -2.55
C VAL A 306 -9.12 22.60 -2.02
N ARG A 307 -8.15 23.02 -2.83
CA ARG A 307 -7.18 24.07 -2.42
C ARG A 307 -7.83 25.43 -2.23
N THR A 308 -8.80 25.81 -3.05
CA THR A 308 -9.53 27.08 -2.93
C THR A 308 -10.49 27.09 -1.75
N ARG A 309 -11.13 25.95 -1.43
CA ARG A 309 -12.12 25.86 -0.34
C ARG A 309 -11.49 25.60 1.03
N LEU A 310 -10.48 24.75 1.12
CA LEU A 310 -9.87 24.33 2.38
C LEU A 310 -8.56 25.06 2.70
N GLY A 311 -7.98 25.74 1.72
CA GLY A 311 -6.66 26.36 1.84
C GLY A 311 -5.52 25.33 1.99
N PRO A 312 -4.27 25.80 2.06
CA PRO A 312 -3.13 24.93 2.37
C PRO A 312 -3.24 24.43 3.82
N HIS A 313 -2.83 23.20 4.06
CA HIS A 313 -2.75 22.67 5.42
C HIS A 313 -1.69 23.46 6.21
N SER A 314 -2.14 24.37 7.06
CA SER A 314 -1.27 25.17 7.93
C SER A 314 -0.82 24.40 9.18
N GLY A 315 -1.14 23.11 9.26
CA GLY A 315 -0.86 22.25 10.39
C GLY A 315 0.64 22.15 10.72
N ALA A 316 1.13 23.17 11.37
CA ALA A 316 2.16 23.06 12.38
C ALA A 316 1.45 22.66 13.68
N THR A 317 0.77 21.53 13.68
CA THR A 317 0.43 20.88 14.93
C THR A 317 1.69 20.15 15.36
N ASP A 318 2.05 20.29 16.61
CA ASP A 318 3.06 19.46 17.30
C ASP A 318 2.57 18.00 17.37
N ASP A 319 2.11 17.47 16.24
CA ASP A 319 1.66 16.11 16.12
C ASP A 319 2.89 15.22 16.26
N GLY A 320 2.93 14.46 17.33
CA GLY A 320 4.06 13.60 17.65
C GLY A 320 4.34 12.55 16.54
N PRO A 321 5.41 11.77 16.67
CA PRO A 321 5.85 10.81 15.64
C PRO A 321 4.76 9.83 15.19
N ALA A 322 3.81 9.50 16.06
CA ALA A 322 2.70 8.60 15.75
C ALA A 322 1.70 9.22 14.75
N ALA A 323 1.36 10.50 14.89
CA ALA A 323 0.46 11.20 13.96
C ALA A 323 1.15 11.38 12.60
N THR A 324 2.45 11.75 12.60
CA THR A 324 3.26 11.82 11.37
C THR A 324 3.29 10.48 10.64
N ALA A 325 3.49 9.36 11.35
CA ALA A 325 3.50 8.02 10.77
C ALA A 325 2.15 7.65 10.16
N SER A 326 1.04 7.95 10.85
CA SER A 326 -0.30 7.67 10.35
C SER A 326 -0.62 8.47 9.09
N LEU A 327 -0.25 9.76 9.05
CA LEU A 327 -0.40 10.60 7.88
C LEU A 327 0.51 10.14 6.72
N LEU A 328 1.74 9.71 7.01
CA LEU A 328 2.64 9.13 6.02
C LEU A 328 2.04 7.85 5.42
N GLY A 329 1.43 6.99 6.24
CA GLY A 329 0.71 5.80 5.77
C GLY A 329 -0.42 6.15 4.81
N LEU A 330 -1.23 7.16 5.13
CA LEU A 330 -2.26 7.69 4.25
C LEU A 330 -1.67 8.17 2.91
N HIS A 331 -0.61 8.99 2.95
CA HIS A 331 0.01 9.50 1.72
C HIS A 331 0.59 8.37 0.85
N ILE A 332 1.31 7.43 1.46
CA ILE A 332 1.89 6.28 0.74
C ILE A 332 0.80 5.41 0.11
N GLY A 333 -0.20 4.99 0.89
CA GLY A 333 -1.29 4.15 0.39
C GLY A 333 -2.10 4.84 -0.72
N ALA A 334 -2.44 6.11 -0.54
CA ALA A 334 -3.14 6.91 -1.54
C ALA A 334 -2.32 7.08 -2.83
N LEU A 335 -1.02 7.38 -2.73
CA LEU A 335 -0.15 7.53 -3.90
C LEU A 335 0.03 6.21 -4.65
N ILE A 336 0.18 5.07 -3.94
CA ILE A 336 0.26 3.75 -4.60
C ILE A 336 -1.06 3.46 -5.32
N TYR A 337 -2.21 3.65 -4.67
CA TYR A 337 -3.51 3.44 -5.30
C TYR A 337 -3.68 4.32 -6.53
N LEU A 338 -3.49 5.64 -6.42
CA LEU A 338 -3.66 6.58 -7.52
C LEU A 338 -2.67 6.35 -8.65
N GLY A 339 -1.41 6.05 -8.32
CA GLY A 339 -0.39 5.76 -9.33
C GLY A 339 -0.70 4.50 -10.12
N THR A 340 -1.12 3.43 -9.45
CA THR A 340 -1.53 2.17 -10.12
C THR A 340 -2.83 2.35 -10.88
N PHE A 341 -3.82 3.04 -10.33
CA PHE A 341 -5.08 3.37 -10.99
C PHE A 341 -4.87 4.13 -12.30
N ALA A 342 -3.98 5.13 -12.32
CA ALA A 342 -3.71 5.93 -13.50
C ALA A 342 -2.84 5.21 -14.55
N ALA A 343 -1.86 4.41 -14.11
CA ALA A 343 -0.83 3.87 -14.99
C ALA A 343 -1.29 2.67 -15.82
N ALA A 344 -2.05 1.74 -15.22
CA ALA A 344 -2.34 0.47 -15.86
C ALA A 344 -3.64 -0.16 -15.37
N ASN A 345 -3.98 -1.31 -15.96
CA ASN A 345 -4.93 -2.27 -15.42
C ASN A 345 -4.25 -3.06 -14.30
N ASN A 346 -4.85 -3.14 -13.14
CA ASN A 346 -4.28 -3.76 -11.95
C ASN A 346 -5.27 -4.72 -11.32
N PHE A 347 -4.81 -5.90 -10.93
CA PHE A 347 -5.65 -6.83 -10.18
C PHE A 347 -5.99 -6.29 -8.79
N ASP A 348 -7.18 -6.63 -8.30
CA ASP A 348 -7.76 -6.17 -7.03
C ASP A 348 -6.92 -6.55 -5.81
N TYR A 349 -6.05 -7.56 -5.89
CA TYR A 349 -5.14 -7.89 -4.79
C TYR A 349 -4.19 -6.73 -4.42
N ARG A 350 -3.95 -5.74 -5.32
CA ARG A 350 -3.20 -4.51 -5.00
C ARG A 350 -3.97 -3.56 -4.09
N LEU A 351 -5.28 -3.71 -3.97
CA LEU A 351 -6.09 -2.92 -3.04
C LEU A 351 -5.68 -3.15 -1.57
N VAL A 352 -4.85 -4.16 -1.27
CA VAL A 352 -4.23 -4.35 0.06
C VAL A 352 -3.52 -3.09 0.55
N PHE A 353 -2.98 -2.24 -0.34
CA PHE A 353 -2.33 -0.98 0.05
C PHE A 353 -3.29 0.07 0.59
N LEU A 354 -4.60 -0.06 0.35
CA LEU A 354 -5.62 0.80 0.98
C LEU A 354 -5.69 0.59 2.51
N LEU A 355 -5.21 -0.54 3.02
CA LEU A 355 -5.09 -0.76 4.46
C LEU A 355 -4.15 0.26 5.14
N LEU A 356 -3.18 0.84 4.42
CA LEU A 356 -2.31 1.91 4.92
C LEU A 356 -3.06 3.23 5.16
N VAL A 357 -4.13 3.47 4.41
CA VAL A 357 -4.92 4.70 4.43
C VAL A 357 -5.90 4.72 5.61
N LEU A 358 -6.47 3.56 5.93
CA LEU A 358 -7.58 3.40 6.87
C LEU A 358 -7.30 3.89 8.30
N PRO A 359 -6.13 3.68 8.92
CA PRO A 359 -5.88 4.14 10.29
C PRO A 359 -6.05 5.65 10.45
N GLN A 360 -5.54 6.45 9.50
CA GLN A 360 -5.69 7.89 9.54
C GLN A 360 -7.13 8.33 9.25
N LEU A 361 -7.79 7.70 8.27
CA LEU A 361 -9.17 8.03 7.93
C LEU A 361 -10.14 7.73 9.08
N THR A 362 -10.01 6.57 9.72
CA THR A 362 -10.86 6.21 10.86
C THR A 362 -10.64 7.14 12.06
N THR A 363 -9.44 7.67 12.24
CA THR A 363 -9.14 8.68 13.25
C THR A 363 -9.87 9.99 12.95
N TRP A 364 -9.76 10.52 11.74
CA TRP A 364 -10.45 11.76 11.34
C TRP A 364 -11.96 11.62 11.29
N ALA A 365 -12.48 10.49 10.80
CA ALA A 365 -13.92 10.23 10.74
C ALA A 365 -14.58 10.24 12.11
N ARG A 366 -13.85 9.85 13.16
CA ARG A 366 -14.34 9.84 14.54
C ARG A 366 -14.24 11.18 15.26
N ASP A 367 -13.29 12.00 14.86
CA ASP A 367 -13.16 13.38 15.37
C ASP A 367 -14.10 14.29 14.59
N GLY A 368 -15.34 14.41 15.08
CA GLY A 368 -16.38 15.22 14.44
C GLY A 368 -16.03 16.71 14.31
N ALA A 369 -15.08 17.20 15.10
CA ALA A 369 -14.59 18.59 15.01
C ALA A 369 -13.49 18.73 13.92
N HIS A 370 -12.91 17.64 13.47
CA HIS A 370 -11.85 17.69 12.45
C HIS A 370 -12.43 18.12 11.09
N ARG A 371 -11.81 19.09 10.42
CA ARG A 371 -12.27 19.67 9.13
C ARG A 371 -12.44 18.64 8.00
N LEU A 372 -11.76 17.51 8.08
CA LEU A 372 -11.83 16.42 7.09
C LEU A 372 -12.70 15.25 7.57
N SER A 373 -13.41 15.35 8.70
CA SER A 373 -14.17 14.25 9.29
C SER A 373 -15.17 13.63 8.31
N SER A 374 -16.02 14.45 7.70
CA SER A 374 -17.01 13.96 6.72
C SER A 374 -16.35 13.35 5.48
N LEU A 375 -15.30 13.99 4.94
CA LEU A 375 -14.57 13.47 3.79
C LEU A 375 -13.89 12.13 4.12
N ALA A 376 -13.32 12.00 5.32
CA ALA A 376 -12.72 10.77 5.80
C ALA A 376 -13.76 9.64 5.97
N ALA A 377 -14.92 9.96 6.55
CA ALA A 377 -16.00 8.99 6.73
C ALA A 377 -16.52 8.45 5.39
N VAL A 378 -16.76 9.34 4.42
CA VAL A 378 -17.19 8.96 3.05
C VAL A 378 -16.12 8.10 2.38
N ASN A 379 -14.82 8.44 2.54
CA ASN A 379 -13.73 7.61 2.01
C ASN A 379 -13.71 6.20 2.62
N VAL A 380 -13.85 6.08 3.95
CA VAL A 380 -13.89 4.76 4.60
C VAL A 380 -15.01 3.91 4.01
N VAL A 381 -16.21 4.47 3.84
CA VAL A 381 -17.35 3.75 3.23
C VAL A 381 -17.06 3.37 1.78
N ALA A 382 -16.58 4.31 0.97
CA ALA A 382 -16.26 4.07 -0.44
C ALA A 382 -15.18 2.99 -0.61
N MET A 383 -14.15 2.99 0.25
CA MET A 383 -13.09 1.98 0.25
C MET A 383 -13.63 0.60 0.67
N LEU A 384 -14.51 0.52 1.68
CA LEU A 384 -15.15 -0.73 2.04
C LEU A 384 -16.01 -1.27 0.89
N VAL A 385 -16.78 -0.40 0.22
CA VAL A 385 -17.55 -0.79 -0.97
C VAL A 385 -16.60 -1.35 -2.03
N LEU A 386 -15.54 -0.63 -2.40
CA LEU A 386 -14.56 -1.10 -3.39
C LEU A 386 -13.94 -2.44 -3.02
N LEU A 387 -13.54 -2.62 -1.78
CA LEU A 387 -12.89 -3.85 -1.31
C LEU A 387 -13.80 -5.09 -1.34
N TRP A 388 -15.14 -4.89 -1.33
CA TRP A 388 -16.12 -5.97 -1.25
C TRP A 388 -16.92 -6.20 -2.55
N VAL A 389 -17.22 -5.15 -3.31
CA VAL A 389 -18.22 -5.23 -4.40
C VAL A 389 -17.70 -5.96 -5.62
N GLY A 390 -16.45 -5.73 -6.03
CA GLY A 390 -15.89 -6.30 -7.27
C GLY A 390 -15.84 -7.82 -7.30
N SER A 391 -15.76 -8.43 -6.13
CA SER A 391 -15.60 -9.88 -5.99
C SER A 391 -16.90 -10.63 -5.72
N LEU A 392 -18.01 -9.94 -5.40
CA LEU A 392 -19.26 -10.59 -4.99
C LEU A 392 -20.12 -11.06 -6.17
N SER A 393 -20.00 -10.47 -7.35
CA SER A 393 -20.78 -10.86 -8.51
C SER A 393 -20.25 -10.26 -9.81
N GLN A 394 -20.25 -11.02 -10.90
CA GLN A 394 -19.97 -10.52 -12.25
C GLN A 394 -20.95 -9.42 -12.69
N GLN A 395 -22.18 -9.43 -12.16
CA GLN A 395 -23.20 -8.42 -12.45
C GLN A 395 -22.87 -7.06 -11.80
N LEU A 396 -22.01 -7.03 -10.80
CA LEU A 396 -21.61 -5.81 -10.08
C LEU A 396 -20.33 -5.14 -10.63
N ARG A 397 -19.78 -5.61 -11.76
CA ARG A 397 -18.52 -5.08 -12.33
C ARG A 397 -18.57 -3.58 -12.60
N LEU A 398 -19.68 -3.07 -13.14
CA LEU A 398 -19.84 -1.64 -13.36
C LEU A 398 -19.77 -0.86 -12.05
N TRP A 399 -20.33 -1.38 -10.98
CA TRP A 399 -20.28 -0.76 -9.66
C TRP A 399 -18.89 -0.77 -9.07
N ASP A 400 -18.12 -1.84 -9.31
CA ASP A 400 -16.71 -1.94 -8.92
C ASP A 400 -15.88 -0.85 -9.60
N GLU A 401 -16.04 -0.70 -10.91
CA GLU A 401 -15.36 0.34 -11.66
C GLU A 401 -15.74 1.75 -11.19
N LEU A 402 -17.04 2.01 -10.97
CA LEU A 402 -17.49 3.28 -10.43
C LEU A 402 -16.94 3.54 -9.03
N ALA A 403 -16.90 2.52 -8.17
CA ALA A 403 -16.31 2.62 -6.83
C ALA A 403 -14.81 2.95 -6.91
N SER A 404 -14.07 2.34 -7.84
CA SER A 404 -12.67 2.64 -8.10
C SER A 404 -12.46 4.11 -8.48
N TRP A 405 -13.28 4.68 -9.36
CA TRP A 405 -13.22 6.10 -9.73
C TRP A 405 -13.59 7.02 -8.57
N VAL A 406 -14.60 6.66 -7.79
CA VAL A 406 -15.01 7.42 -6.60
C VAL A 406 -13.87 7.45 -5.57
N VAL A 407 -13.26 6.30 -5.27
CA VAL A 407 -12.12 6.24 -4.33
C VAL A 407 -10.93 7.05 -4.88
N ALA A 408 -10.64 6.98 -6.18
CA ALA A 408 -9.58 7.79 -6.79
C ALA A 408 -9.84 9.29 -6.61
N GLY A 409 -11.07 9.76 -6.86
CA GLY A 409 -11.46 11.15 -6.65
C GLY A 409 -11.35 11.60 -5.19
N LEU A 410 -11.84 10.77 -4.28
CA LEU A 410 -11.83 11.05 -2.84
C LEU A 410 -10.39 11.05 -2.27
N LEU A 411 -9.53 10.12 -2.67
CA LEU A 411 -8.13 10.10 -2.25
C LEU A 411 -7.35 11.29 -2.83
N THR A 412 -7.64 11.69 -4.07
CA THR A 412 -7.06 12.91 -4.67
C THR A 412 -7.45 14.14 -3.84
N ALA A 413 -8.72 14.24 -3.43
CA ALA A 413 -9.18 15.33 -2.58
C ALA A 413 -8.48 15.35 -1.22
N LEU A 414 -8.28 14.17 -0.59
CA LEU A 414 -7.56 14.06 0.68
C LEU A 414 -6.09 14.44 0.54
N LEU A 415 -5.40 13.97 -0.50
CA LEU A 415 -4.03 14.39 -0.76
C LEU A 415 -3.95 15.90 -0.95
N ALA A 416 -4.83 16.48 -1.77
CA ALA A 416 -4.86 17.93 -1.99
C ALA A 416 -5.09 18.71 -0.69
N ALA A 417 -5.98 18.22 0.19
CA ALA A 417 -6.28 18.86 1.48
C ALA A 417 -5.15 18.75 2.50
N THR A 418 -4.27 17.74 2.35
CA THR A 418 -3.15 17.48 3.28
C THR A 418 -1.80 17.96 2.76
N LEU A 419 -1.72 18.41 1.51
CA LEU A 419 -0.48 18.95 0.95
C LEU A 419 -0.03 20.20 1.72
N PRO A 420 1.24 20.27 2.14
CA PRO A 420 1.81 21.46 2.74
C PRO A 420 1.87 22.63 1.74
N SER A 421 2.11 23.85 2.22
CA SER A 421 2.32 24.99 1.34
C SER A 421 3.57 24.82 0.46
N ALA A 422 3.58 25.47 -0.71
CA ALA A 422 4.73 25.44 -1.61
C ALA A 422 6.02 25.95 -0.93
N GLU A 423 5.90 26.94 -0.04
CA GLU A 423 7.03 27.43 0.76
C GLU A 423 7.57 26.35 1.72
N SER A 424 6.67 25.61 2.38
CA SER A 424 7.07 24.51 3.25
C SER A 424 7.79 23.40 2.48
N ILE A 425 7.32 23.06 1.28
CA ILE A 425 7.96 22.09 0.41
C ILE A 425 9.36 22.59 -0.03
N ARG A 426 9.46 23.85 -0.49
CA ARG A 426 10.75 24.46 -0.85
C ARG A 426 11.72 24.46 0.33
N ALA A 427 11.26 24.82 1.52
CA ALA A 427 12.08 24.83 2.72
C ALA A 427 12.58 23.43 3.10
N SER A 428 11.80 22.37 2.85
CA SER A 428 12.21 20.98 3.08
C SER A 428 13.24 20.49 2.06
N LEU A 429 13.21 21.00 0.83
CA LEU A 429 14.12 20.60 -0.24
C LEU A 429 15.44 21.40 -0.20
N PHE A 430 15.34 22.72 -0.11
CA PHE A 430 16.46 23.65 -0.34
C PHE A 430 16.95 24.39 0.91
N GLY A 431 16.22 24.32 2.01
CA GLY A 431 16.44 25.13 3.20
C GLY A 431 15.65 26.47 3.14
N ARG A 432 15.47 27.10 4.30
CA ARG A 432 14.98 28.49 4.33
C ARG A 432 16.05 29.37 3.72
N ALA A 433 15.70 30.17 2.72
CA ALA A 433 16.54 31.28 2.35
C ALA A 433 16.72 32.15 3.62
N GLU A 434 17.96 32.30 4.09
CA GLU A 434 18.26 33.28 5.14
C GLU A 434 17.73 34.63 4.65
N ARG A 435 16.73 35.19 5.34
CA ARG A 435 16.39 36.58 5.07
C ARG A 435 17.63 37.38 5.43
N PRO A 436 18.18 38.18 4.50
CA PRO A 436 19.27 39.06 4.86
C PRO A 436 18.79 39.90 6.05
N VAL A 437 19.55 39.84 7.15
CA VAL A 437 19.34 40.71 8.29
C VAL A 437 19.49 42.10 7.70
N ALA A 438 18.40 42.86 7.66
CA ALA A 438 18.46 44.25 7.23
C ALA A 438 19.43 45.00 8.17
N PRO A 439 20.36 45.83 7.59
CA PRO A 439 21.37 46.49 8.35
C PRO A 439 20.78 47.49 9.37
#